data_157192020edb3f3800bf033457af1e3c
#
_entry.id   157192020edb3f3800bf033457af1e3c
#
_cell.length_a   1.000
_cell.length_b   1.000
_cell.length_c   1.000
_cell.angle_alpha   90.00
_cell.angle_beta   90.00
_cell.angle_gamma   90.00
#
_symmetry.space_group_name_H-M   'P 1'
#
loop_
_entity.id
_entity.type
_entity.pdbx_description
1 polymer ?
#
loop_
_entity_poly.entity_id
_entity_poly.type
_entity_poly.pdbx_seq_one_letter_code
_entity_poly.pdbx_strand_id
1 'polypeptide(L)'
;MLSNILYIINAFIKKIREEIMNPYIEILRPGNALMGAISIVLVAIIDRTFTLPVILAMLAVFFETAAGNVINDYFDYNIDLINKPERPIPSGRISLKNGRNYGYLLFIAGTICGFLISYITNNWIPFAIVLIADVVLYLYAYKLKSTPLIGNLTVGFMTGFGFVFAGFSINNPNIIMISIFLGFFAFVMTTAREIVKDIEDIEGDKADGARTLPILIGKKKPAILAFILIIVDCALCPLLYYYHIFSFYYLIIITIAAILFIYSAILILRNQDRETASKVSKYLKIGMLIAFVSFIFGSL
;
A
#
# COMPACT_ATOMS: atom_id res chain seq x y z
N MET A 1 31.71 12.62 11.45
CA MET A 1 31.75 13.63 10.36
C MET A 1 30.69 13.34 9.29
N LEU A 2 30.64 12.15 8.68
CA LEU A 2 29.59 11.79 7.67
C LEU A 2 28.15 11.90 8.21
N SER A 3 27.90 11.52 9.46
CA SER A 3 26.57 11.62 10.08
C SER A 3 26.07 13.06 10.22
N ASN A 4 26.99 14.00 10.53
CA ASN A 4 26.64 15.43 10.62
C ASN A 4 26.40 16.05 9.24
N ILE A 5 27.11 15.61 8.21
CA ILE A 5 26.90 16.07 6.83
C ILE A 5 25.54 15.56 6.31
N LEU A 6 25.22 14.30 6.53
CA LEU A 6 23.92 13.71 6.19
C LEU A 6 22.76 14.40 6.94
N TYR A 7 22.96 14.75 8.20
CA TYR A 7 21.97 15.51 8.98
C TYR A 7 21.74 16.91 8.41
N ILE A 8 22.81 17.63 8.06
CA ILE A 8 22.73 18.98 7.46
C ILE A 8 22.09 18.92 6.08
N ILE A 9 22.45 17.94 5.25
CA ILE A 9 21.84 17.75 3.92
C ILE A 9 20.35 17.44 4.06
N ASN A 10 19.96 16.54 4.96
CA ASN A 10 18.55 16.22 5.20
C ASN A 10 17.76 17.41 5.75
N ALA A 11 18.35 18.20 6.66
CA ALA A 11 17.73 19.42 7.18
C ALA A 11 17.56 20.49 6.08
N PHE A 12 18.55 20.63 5.18
CA PHE A 12 18.52 21.56 4.05
C PHE A 12 17.48 21.12 3.01
N ILE A 13 17.45 19.83 2.63
CA ILE A 13 16.43 19.27 1.74
C ILE A 13 15.02 19.43 2.33
N LYS A 14 14.87 19.20 3.66
CA LYS A 14 13.62 19.39 4.38
C LYS A 14 13.17 20.86 4.29
N LYS A 15 14.06 21.81 4.57
CA LYS A 15 13.78 23.25 4.51
C LYS A 15 13.40 23.71 3.10
N ILE A 16 14.13 23.27 2.06
CA ILE A 16 13.78 23.53 0.65
C ILE A 16 12.39 22.98 0.33
N ARG A 17 12.07 21.76 0.79
CA ARG A 17 10.76 21.14 0.57
C ARG A 17 9.64 21.95 1.23
N GLU A 18 9.83 22.42 2.45
CA GLU A 18 8.86 23.22 3.19
C GLU A 18 8.64 24.62 2.59
N GLU A 19 9.69 25.23 2.04
CA GLU A 19 9.63 26.58 1.43
C GLU A 19 9.12 26.58 -0.02
N ILE A 20 9.37 25.49 -0.79
CA ILE A 20 9.10 25.46 -2.23
C ILE A 20 7.83 24.64 -2.57
N MET A 21 7.51 23.61 -1.80
CA MET A 21 6.39 22.73 -2.13
C MET A 21 5.06 23.32 -1.66
N ASN A 22 4.10 23.45 -2.58
CA ASN A 22 2.74 23.84 -2.24
C ASN A 22 2.18 22.85 -1.19
N PRO A 23 1.68 23.31 -0.02
CA PRO A 23 1.17 22.46 1.04
C PRO A 23 0.07 21.48 0.59
N TYR A 24 -0.75 21.86 -0.39
CA TYR A 24 -1.77 21.00 -0.97
C TYR A 24 -1.20 19.87 -1.83
N ILE A 25 0.01 20.02 -2.39
CA ILE A 25 0.71 18.93 -3.08
C ILE A 25 1.44 18.04 -2.07
N GLU A 26 2.03 18.64 -1.04
CA GLU A 26 2.77 17.91 -0.01
C GLU A 26 1.87 16.92 0.73
N ILE A 27 0.65 17.34 1.12
CA ILE A 27 -0.30 16.53 1.88
C ILE A 27 -0.82 15.30 1.11
N LEU A 28 -0.83 15.35 -0.23
CA LEU A 28 -1.19 14.21 -1.09
C LEU A 28 -0.21 13.03 -0.94
N ARG A 29 1.04 13.31 -0.50
CA ARG A 29 2.15 12.36 -0.55
C ARG A 29 2.27 11.71 -1.93
N PRO A 30 2.61 12.49 -2.99
CA PRO A 30 2.50 12.03 -4.39
C PRO A 30 3.27 10.73 -4.66
N GLY A 31 4.40 10.50 -3.98
CA GLY A 31 5.13 9.24 -4.08
C GLY A 31 4.31 8.02 -3.66
N ASN A 32 3.54 8.12 -2.56
CA ASN A 32 2.66 7.04 -2.11
C ASN A 32 1.48 6.85 -3.07
N ALA A 33 0.89 7.95 -3.54
CA ALA A 33 -0.25 7.90 -4.47
C ALA A 33 0.15 7.29 -5.84
N LEU A 34 1.33 7.62 -6.34
CA LEU A 34 1.89 7.00 -7.55
C LEU A 34 2.21 5.51 -7.34
N MET A 35 2.73 5.13 -6.18
CA MET A 35 2.96 3.71 -5.85
C MET A 35 1.67 2.90 -5.84
N GLY A 36 0.54 3.48 -5.41
CA GLY A 36 -0.78 2.85 -5.51
C GLY A 36 -1.18 2.52 -6.96
N ALA A 37 -0.84 3.39 -7.91
CA ALA A 37 -1.16 3.20 -9.32
C ALA A 37 -0.32 2.08 -9.99
N ILE A 38 0.75 1.58 -9.36
CA ILE A 38 1.60 0.51 -9.94
C ILE A 38 0.78 -0.76 -10.23
N SER A 39 -0.21 -1.10 -9.38
CA SER A 39 -1.07 -2.26 -9.60
C SER A 39 -1.83 -2.16 -10.93
N ILE A 40 -2.31 -0.96 -11.27
CA ILE A 40 -3.02 -0.72 -12.53
C ILE A 40 -2.08 -0.86 -13.74
N VAL A 41 -0.90 -0.23 -13.63
CA VAL A 41 0.13 -0.30 -14.70
C VAL A 41 0.58 -1.74 -14.93
N LEU A 42 0.81 -2.50 -13.86
CA LEU A 42 1.24 -3.88 -13.94
C LEU A 42 0.22 -4.76 -14.68
N VAL A 43 -1.07 -4.65 -14.30
CA VAL A 43 -2.15 -5.41 -14.95
C VAL A 43 -2.33 -4.98 -16.41
N ALA A 44 -2.20 -3.68 -16.69
CA ALA A 44 -2.27 -3.17 -18.06
C ALA A 44 -1.12 -3.67 -18.95
N ILE A 45 0.09 -3.81 -18.40
CA ILE A 45 1.25 -4.41 -19.10
C ILE A 45 0.97 -5.89 -19.39
N ILE A 46 0.46 -6.64 -18.42
CA ILE A 46 0.14 -8.07 -18.57
C ILE A 46 -0.90 -8.28 -19.67
N ASP A 47 -1.93 -7.45 -19.74
CA ASP A 47 -2.99 -7.49 -20.76
C ASP A 47 -2.57 -6.80 -22.08
N ARG A 48 -1.41 -6.10 -22.08
CA ARG A 48 -0.94 -5.26 -23.21
C ARG A 48 -1.94 -4.21 -23.65
N THR A 49 -2.73 -3.68 -22.70
CA THR A 49 -3.86 -2.79 -22.97
C THR A 49 -3.66 -1.45 -22.24
N PHE A 50 -3.58 -0.36 -23.00
CA PHE A 50 -3.48 1.01 -22.49
C PHE A 50 -4.60 1.88 -23.07
N THR A 51 -5.80 1.70 -22.56
CA THR A 51 -7.02 2.41 -22.99
C THR A 51 -7.37 3.55 -22.04
N LEU A 52 -8.35 4.37 -22.40
CA LEU A 52 -8.86 5.43 -21.52
C LEU A 52 -9.34 4.91 -20.14
N PRO A 53 -10.07 3.78 -20.02
CA PRO A 53 -10.38 3.20 -18.72
C PRO A 53 -9.15 2.91 -17.83
N VAL A 54 -8.03 2.46 -18.40
CA VAL A 54 -6.79 2.24 -17.66
C VAL A 54 -6.21 3.55 -17.12
N ILE A 55 -6.20 4.60 -17.93
CA ILE A 55 -5.73 5.94 -17.50
C ILE A 55 -6.63 6.48 -16.39
N LEU A 56 -7.95 6.36 -16.54
CA LEU A 56 -8.92 6.75 -15.50
C LEU A 56 -8.74 5.91 -14.22
N ALA A 57 -8.40 4.62 -14.34
CA ALA A 57 -8.14 3.77 -13.19
C ALA A 57 -6.86 4.20 -12.44
N MET A 58 -5.80 4.58 -13.15
CA MET A 58 -4.59 5.15 -12.53
C MET A 58 -4.91 6.44 -11.78
N LEU A 59 -5.71 7.33 -12.38
CA LEU A 59 -6.16 8.57 -11.74
C LEU A 59 -7.05 8.29 -10.54
N ALA A 60 -7.99 7.35 -10.63
CA ALA A 60 -8.83 6.95 -9.50
C ALA A 60 -7.98 6.50 -8.32
N VAL A 61 -7.06 5.54 -8.50
CA VAL A 61 -6.19 5.05 -7.43
C VAL A 61 -5.29 6.15 -6.87
N PHE A 62 -4.81 7.06 -7.72
CA PHE A 62 -4.06 8.24 -7.27
C PHE A 62 -4.91 9.12 -6.35
N PHE A 63 -6.13 9.49 -6.77
CA PHE A 63 -7.01 10.34 -5.99
C PHE A 63 -7.46 9.67 -4.69
N GLU A 64 -7.82 8.38 -4.72
CA GLU A 64 -8.21 7.61 -3.54
C GLU A 64 -7.07 7.52 -2.51
N THR A 65 -5.86 7.20 -2.97
CA THR A 65 -4.69 7.15 -2.07
C THR A 65 -4.36 8.52 -1.49
N ALA A 66 -4.45 9.56 -2.31
CA ALA A 66 -4.23 10.94 -1.87
C ALA A 66 -5.32 11.38 -0.88
N ALA A 67 -6.60 11.07 -1.14
CA ALA A 67 -7.70 11.33 -0.23
C ALA A 67 -7.50 10.63 1.13
N GLY A 68 -7.13 9.35 1.09
CA GLY A 68 -6.79 8.58 2.29
C GLY A 68 -5.67 9.23 3.11
N ASN A 69 -4.59 9.71 2.46
CA ASN A 69 -3.51 10.43 3.14
C ASN A 69 -3.99 11.72 3.81
N VAL A 70 -4.79 12.54 3.09
CA VAL A 70 -5.31 13.81 3.59
C VAL A 70 -6.28 13.61 4.76
N ILE A 71 -7.20 12.67 4.64
CA ILE A 71 -8.18 12.34 5.70
C ILE A 71 -7.47 11.70 6.91
N ASN A 72 -6.40 10.94 6.69
CA ASN A 72 -5.58 10.43 7.79
C ASN A 72 -4.90 11.58 8.56
N ASP A 73 -4.30 12.55 7.88
CA ASP A 73 -3.69 13.73 8.53
C ASP A 73 -4.75 14.62 9.22
N TYR A 74 -6.00 14.64 8.73
CA TYR A 74 -7.11 15.31 9.41
C TYR A 74 -7.46 14.65 10.76
N PHE A 75 -7.60 13.31 10.79
CA PHE A 75 -7.91 12.59 12.04
C PHE A 75 -6.73 12.54 13.01
N ASP A 76 -5.49 12.56 12.49
CA ASP A 76 -4.26 12.55 13.29
C ASP A 76 -3.85 13.93 13.81
N TYR A 77 -4.61 14.99 13.57
CA TYR A 77 -4.24 16.37 13.89
C TYR A 77 -3.62 16.54 15.28
N ASN A 78 -4.29 16.06 16.33
CA ASN A 78 -3.82 16.21 17.71
C ASN A 78 -2.52 15.45 17.99
N ILE A 79 -2.35 14.27 17.41
CA ILE A 79 -1.15 13.44 17.53
C ILE A 79 0.00 14.05 16.73
N ASP A 80 -0.29 14.51 15.51
CA ASP A 80 0.69 15.13 14.64
C ASP A 80 1.19 16.51 15.11
N LEU A 81 0.41 17.23 15.91
CA LEU A 81 0.89 18.46 16.59
C LEU A 81 2.13 18.20 17.45
N ILE A 82 2.25 16.99 18.02
CA ILE A 82 3.37 16.60 18.88
C ILE A 82 4.44 15.89 18.05
N ASN A 83 4.05 14.89 17.22
CA ASN A 83 4.99 13.99 16.59
C ASN A 83 5.50 14.47 15.23
N LYS A 84 4.73 15.28 14.51
CA LYS A 84 5.02 15.75 13.14
C LYS A 84 4.50 17.19 12.93
N PRO A 85 4.93 18.16 13.77
CA PRO A 85 4.40 19.54 13.76
C PRO A 85 4.66 20.26 12.43
N GLU A 86 5.60 19.77 11.61
CA GLU A 86 5.94 20.33 10.30
C GLU A 86 4.93 19.97 9.18
N ARG A 87 4.03 18.97 9.41
CA ARG A 87 3.03 18.59 8.40
C ARG A 87 2.10 19.76 8.05
N PRO A 88 1.51 19.79 6.84
CA PRO A 88 0.70 20.93 6.37
C PRO A 88 -0.44 21.34 7.29
N ILE A 89 -1.16 20.40 7.92
CA ILE A 89 -2.27 20.72 8.81
C ILE A 89 -1.76 21.15 10.20
N PRO A 90 -0.91 20.37 10.92
CA PRO A 90 -0.38 20.78 12.22
C PRO A 90 0.38 22.11 12.18
N SER A 91 1.15 22.40 11.14
CA SER A 91 1.88 23.65 10.97
C SER A 91 0.99 24.88 10.68
N GLY A 92 -0.31 24.68 10.46
CA GLY A 92 -1.25 25.75 10.09
C GLY A 92 -1.17 26.21 8.63
N ARG A 93 -0.28 25.62 7.79
CA ARG A 93 -0.20 25.92 6.35
C ARG A 93 -1.48 25.54 5.59
N ILE A 94 -2.23 24.55 6.11
CA ILE A 94 -3.59 24.21 5.70
C ILE A 94 -4.47 24.17 6.95
N SER A 95 -5.60 24.89 6.96
CA SER A 95 -6.53 24.79 8.06
C SER A 95 -7.17 23.40 8.13
N LEU A 96 -7.52 22.93 9.34
CA LEU A 96 -8.14 21.63 9.56
C LEU A 96 -9.40 21.43 8.70
N LYS A 97 -10.24 22.48 8.57
CA LYS A 97 -11.44 22.47 7.74
C LYS A 97 -11.11 22.33 6.25
N ASN A 98 -10.10 23.07 5.78
CA ASN A 98 -9.68 23.00 4.36
C ASN A 98 -9.06 21.64 4.05
N GLY A 99 -8.24 21.07 4.94
CA GLY A 99 -7.69 19.73 4.80
C GLY A 99 -8.80 18.68 4.64
N ARG A 100 -9.78 18.66 5.55
CA ARG A 100 -10.92 17.76 5.44
C ARG A 100 -11.69 17.92 4.13
N ASN A 101 -12.02 19.16 3.75
CA ASN A 101 -12.77 19.40 2.51
C ASN A 101 -11.98 18.98 1.27
N TYR A 102 -10.66 19.19 1.29
CA TYR A 102 -9.77 18.74 0.21
C TYR A 102 -9.75 17.21 0.09
N GLY A 103 -9.69 16.48 1.22
CA GLY A 103 -9.83 15.02 1.22
C GLY A 103 -11.14 14.55 0.58
N TYR A 104 -12.27 15.19 0.91
CA TYR A 104 -13.56 14.86 0.27
C TYR A 104 -13.58 15.18 -1.23
N LEU A 105 -12.98 16.28 -1.67
CA LEU A 105 -12.89 16.59 -3.10
C LEU A 105 -12.07 15.55 -3.85
N LEU A 106 -11.02 14.99 -3.25
CA LEU A 106 -10.22 13.93 -3.84
C LEU A 106 -11.01 12.61 -3.94
N PHE A 107 -11.78 12.22 -2.90
CA PHE A 107 -12.69 11.06 -2.98
C PHE A 107 -13.72 11.24 -4.11
N ILE A 108 -14.33 12.43 -4.22
CA ILE A 108 -15.27 12.72 -5.32
C ILE A 108 -14.58 12.59 -6.68
N ALA A 109 -13.34 13.07 -6.82
CA ALA A 109 -12.59 12.96 -8.07
C ALA A 109 -12.30 11.49 -8.45
N GLY A 110 -11.91 10.65 -7.49
CA GLY A 110 -11.73 9.21 -7.66
C GLY A 110 -13.04 8.51 -8.04
N THR A 111 -14.13 8.83 -7.31
CA THR A 111 -15.48 8.31 -7.59
C THR A 111 -15.95 8.68 -8.99
N ILE A 112 -15.70 9.91 -9.46
CA ILE A 112 -16.01 10.32 -10.85
C ILE A 112 -15.23 9.48 -11.86
N CYS A 113 -13.94 9.22 -11.62
CA CYS A 113 -13.16 8.33 -12.49
C CYS A 113 -13.75 6.93 -12.51
N GLY A 114 -14.12 6.34 -11.37
CA GLY A 114 -14.78 5.04 -11.28
C GLY A 114 -16.12 4.98 -12.03
N PHE A 115 -16.92 6.05 -11.94
CA PHE A 115 -18.17 6.19 -12.70
C PHE A 115 -17.91 6.22 -14.21
N LEU A 116 -16.93 7.03 -14.67
CA LEU A 116 -16.59 7.13 -16.09
C LEU A 116 -16.07 5.80 -16.65
N ILE A 117 -15.22 5.08 -15.89
CA ILE A 117 -14.78 3.73 -16.28
C ILE A 117 -16.01 2.84 -16.49
N SER A 118 -16.92 2.81 -15.51
CA SER A 118 -18.10 1.96 -15.56
C SER A 118 -19.04 2.29 -16.72
N TYR A 119 -19.19 3.58 -17.02
CA TYR A 119 -19.97 4.05 -18.16
C TYR A 119 -19.34 3.62 -19.50
N ILE A 120 -18.00 3.78 -19.65
CA ILE A 120 -17.28 3.43 -20.89
C ILE A 120 -17.26 1.91 -21.12
N THR A 121 -17.03 1.13 -20.06
CA THR A 121 -16.91 -0.34 -20.13
C THR A 121 -18.26 -1.06 -20.07
N ASN A 122 -19.35 -0.34 -19.82
CA ASN A 122 -20.67 -0.89 -19.53
C ASN A 122 -20.67 -1.95 -18.40
N ASN A 123 -19.78 -1.75 -17.41
CA ASN A 123 -19.59 -2.63 -16.26
C ASN A 123 -19.57 -1.78 -14.97
N TRP A 124 -20.57 -1.94 -14.10
CA TRP A 124 -20.72 -1.11 -12.90
C TRP A 124 -19.86 -1.57 -11.70
N ILE A 125 -19.09 -2.65 -11.85
CA ILE A 125 -18.20 -3.15 -10.80
C ILE A 125 -17.08 -2.15 -10.46
N PRO A 126 -16.38 -1.49 -11.41
CA PRO A 126 -15.37 -0.48 -11.09
C PRO A 126 -15.90 0.67 -10.21
N PHE A 127 -17.11 1.17 -10.50
CA PHE A 127 -17.74 2.20 -9.68
C PHE A 127 -18.03 1.71 -8.25
N ALA A 128 -18.58 0.49 -8.10
CA ALA A 128 -18.83 -0.10 -6.80
C ALA A 128 -17.52 -0.32 -6.00
N ILE A 129 -16.43 -0.71 -6.68
CA ILE A 129 -15.11 -0.87 -6.07
C ILE A 129 -14.61 0.45 -5.49
N VAL A 130 -14.72 1.57 -6.22
CA VAL A 130 -14.28 2.89 -5.73
C VAL A 130 -15.13 3.33 -4.55
N LEU A 131 -16.46 3.17 -4.59
CA LEU A 131 -17.31 3.50 -3.44
C LEU A 131 -16.96 2.69 -2.19
N ILE A 132 -16.63 1.41 -2.34
CA ILE A 132 -16.15 0.57 -1.23
C ILE A 132 -14.80 1.10 -0.73
N ALA A 133 -13.90 1.50 -1.62
CA ALA A 133 -12.59 2.05 -1.27
C ALA A 133 -12.73 3.35 -0.47
N ASP A 134 -13.60 4.28 -0.88
CA ASP A 134 -13.92 5.51 -0.15
C ASP A 134 -14.28 5.23 1.32
N VAL A 135 -15.24 4.31 1.50
CA VAL A 135 -15.73 3.94 2.85
C VAL A 135 -14.60 3.29 3.66
N VAL A 136 -13.86 2.35 3.08
CA VAL A 136 -12.79 1.62 3.78
C VAL A 136 -11.64 2.56 4.15
N LEU A 137 -11.21 3.45 3.25
CA LEU A 137 -10.13 4.42 3.52
C LEU A 137 -10.54 5.43 4.59
N TYR A 138 -11.79 5.91 4.55
CA TYR A 138 -12.31 6.80 5.59
C TYR A 138 -12.35 6.11 6.96
N LEU A 139 -12.92 4.90 7.03
CA LEU A 139 -12.97 4.11 8.27
C LEU A 139 -11.59 3.75 8.78
N TYR A 140 -10.65 3.45 7.88
CA TYR A 140 -9.26 3.20 8.25
C TYR A 140 -8.64 4.41 8.94
N ALA A 141 -8.76 5.59 8.33
CA ALA A 141 -8.23 6.82 8.90
C ALA A 141 -8.92 7.19 10.22
N TYR A 142 -10.23 6.97 10.32
CA TYR A 142 -11.03 7.30 11.52
C TYR A 142 -10.72 6.38 12.71
N LYS A 143 -10.63 5.04 12.48
CA LYS A 143 -10.56 4.08 13.61
C LYS A 143 -9.74 2.83 13.33
N LEU A 144 -9.79 2.24 12.12
CA LEU A 144 -9.30 0.87 11.92
C LEU A 144 -7.77 0.78 12.04
N LYS A 145 -7.02 1.82 11.71
CA LYS A 145 -5.55 1.86 11.78
C LYS A 145 -4.98 1.55 13.17
N SER A 146 -5.71 1.91 14.23
CA SER A 146 -5.32 1.65 15.63
C SER A 146 -5.92 0.36 16.18
N THR A 147 -6.62 -0.44 15.36
CA THR A 147 -7.30 -1.67 15.76
C THR A 147 -6.42 -2.88 15.45
N PRO A 148 -6.17 -3.77 16.44
CA PRO A 148 -5.26 -4.90 16.26
C PRO A 148 -5.69 -5.78 15.09
N LEU A 149 -4.76 -6.16 14.25
CA LEU A 149 -4.92 -6.97 13.04
C LEU A 149 -5.83 -6.35 11.95
N ILE A 150 -6.96 -5.72 12.34
CA ILE A 150 -7.89 -5.13 11.37
C ILE A 150 -7.20 -4.02 10.57
N GLY A 151 -6.36 -3.20 11.21
CA GLY A 151 -5.54 -2.20 10.51
C GLY A 151 -4.65 -2.83 9.44
N ASN A 152 -3.90 -3.88 9.79
CA ASN A 152 -3.00 -4.59 8.88
C ASN A 152 -3.76 -5.25 7.73
N LEU A 153 -4.89 -5.93 8.05
CA LEU A 153 -5.78 -6.53 7.04
C LEU A 153 -6.36 -5.47 6.09
N THR A 154 -6.72 -4.29 6.61
CA THR A 154 -7.27 -3.21 5.77
C THR A 154 -6.23 -2.70 4.78
N VAL A 155 -4.97 -2.49 5.19
CA VAL A 155 -3.89 -2.08 4.27
C VAL A 155 -3.63 -3.16 3.22
N GLY A 156 -3.54 -4.42 3.65
CA GLY A 156 -3.42 -5.56 2.73
C GLY A 156 -4.58 -5.64 1.75
N PHE A 157 -5.84 -5.55 2.25
CA PHE A 157 -7.04 -5.57 1.44
C PHE A 157 -7.02 -4.46 0.38
N MET A 158 -6.74 -3.22 0.77
CA MET A 158 -6.69 -2.10 -0.18
C MET A 158 -5.62 -2.29 -1.25
N THR A 159 -4.45 -2.87 -0.86
CA THR A 159 -3.39 -3.19 -1.84
C THR A 159 -3.86 -4.25 -2.84
N GLY A 160 -4.46 -5.34 -2.39
CA GLY A 160 -5.01 -6.39 -3.26
C GLY A 160 -6.19 -5.90 -4.10
N PHE A 161 -7.04 -5.05 -3.52
CA PHE A 161 -8.23 -4.49 -4.16
C PHE A 161 -7.88 -3.58 -5.34
N GLY A 162 -6.70 -2.92 -5.31
CA GLY A 162 -6.16 -2.19 -6.46
C GLY A 162 -5.92 -3.06 -7.69
N PHE A 163 -5.43 -4.29 -7.53
CA PHE A 163 -5.29 -5.25 -8.63
C PHE A 163 -6.64 -5.68 -9.18
N VAL A 164 -7.60 -6.00 -8.30
CA VAL A 164 -8.97 -6.37 -8.69
C VAL A 164 -9.63 -5.23 -9.46
N PHE A 165 -9.48 -4.00 -8.99
CA PHE A 165 -9.97 -2.80 -9.68
C PHE A 165 -9.36 -2.67 -11.09
N ALA A 166 -8.06 -2.92 -11.25
CA ALA A 166 -7.42 -2.91 -12.55
C ALA A 166 -8.05 -3.89 -13.53
N GLY A 167 -8.27 -5.14 -13.11
CA GLY A 167 -8.89 -6.17 -13.94
C GLY A 167 -10.29 -5.80 -14.41
N PHE A 168 -11.13 -5.31 -13.50
CA PHE A 168 -12.50 -4.88 -13.85
C PHE A 168 -12.52 -3.59 -14.68
N SER A 169 -11.51 -2.73 -14.55
CA SER A 169 -11.39 -1.51 -15.37
C SER A 169 -11.00 -1.82 -16.82
N ILE A 170 -10.16 -2.85 -17.03
CA ILE A 170 -9.82 -3.37 -18.36
C ILE A 170 -11.00 -4.14 -18.97
N ASN A 171 -11.80 -4.80 -18.12
CA ASN A 171 -13.02 -5.54 -18.49
C ASN A 171 -12.77 -6.73 -19.42
N ASN A 172 -11.62 -7.38 -19.30
CA ASN A 172 -11.29 -8.64 -19.98
C ASN A 172 -11.43 -9.81 -18.98
N PRO A 173 -12.30 -10.83 -19.22
CA PRO A 173 -12.53 -11.92 -18.27
C PRO A 173 -11.26 -12.66 -17.82
N ASN A 174 -10.30 -12.89 -18.73
CA ASN A 174 -9.06 -13.55 -18.39
C ASN A 174 -8.21 -12.69 -17.45
N ILE A 175 -8.11 -11.38 -17.72
CA ILE A 175 -7.32 -10.48 -16.90
C ILE A 175 -8.01 -10.20 -15.55
N ILE A 176 -9.32 -10.23 -15.46
CA ILE A 176 -10.06 -10.15 -14.20
C ILE A 176 -9.64 -11.32 -13.29
N MET A 177 -9.62 -12.55 -13.81
CA MET A 177 -9.20 -13.72 -13.05
C MET A 177 -7.74 -13.60 -12.59
N ILE A 178 -6.82 -13.23 -13.49
CA ILE A 178 -5.42 -13.00 -13.16
C ILE A 178 -5.29 -11.93 -12.07
N SER A 179 -6.01 -10.81 -12.20
CA SER A 179 -5.98 -9.70 -11.23
C SER A 179 -6.47 -10.10 -9.84
N ILE A 180 -7.45 -11.01 -9.75
CA ILE A 180 -7.91 -11.56 -8.47
C ILE A 180 -6.79 -12.37 -7.80
N PHE A 181 -6.06 -13.21 -8.54
CA PHE A 181 -4.91 -13.94 -8.00
C PHE A 181 -3.78 -13.00 -7.57
N LEU A 182 -3.40 -12.03 -8.42
CA LEU A 182 -2.38 -11.03 -8.06
C LEU A 182 -2.79 -10.22 -6.83
N GLY A 183 -4.07 -9.84 -6.75
CA GLY A 183 -4.66 -9.15 -5.61
C GLY A 183 -4.59 -9.98 -4.32
N PHE A 184 -4.85 -11.27 -4.41
CA PHE A 184 -4.73 -12.19 -3.26
C PHE A 184 -3.28 -12.26 -2.75
N PHE A 185 -2.29 -12.45 -3.61
CA PHE A 185 -0.87 -12.45 -3.24
C PHE A 185 -0.46 -11.10 -2.62
N ALA A 186 -0.86 -10.00 -3.25
CA ALA A 186 -0.59 -8.66 -2.74
C ALA A 186 -1.23 -8.43 -1.36
N PHE A 187 -2.46 -8.90 -1.14
CA PHE A 187 -3.16 -8.85 0.15
C PHE A 187 -2.40 -9.59 1.24
N VAL A 188 -2.02 -10.85 0.99
CA VAL A 188 -1.37 -11.71 1.99
C VAL A 188 0.00 -11.15 2.35
N MET A 189 0.83 -10.84 1.34
CA MET A 189 2.19 -10.36 1.57
C MET A 189 2.22 -8.97 2.22
N THR A 190 1.32 -8.06 1.81
CA THR A 190 1.21 -6.73 2.44
C THR A 190 0.75 -6.85 3.89
N THR A 191 -0.23 -7.71 4.18
CA THR A 191 -0.67 -7.96 5.56
C THR A 191 0.49 -8.47 6.42
N ALA A 192 1.26 -9.44 5.93
CA ALA A 192 2.43 -9.95 6.63
C ALA A 192 3.46 -8.84 6.91
N ARG A 193 3.72 -8.00 5.92
CA ARG A 193 4.64 -6.86 6.05
C ARG A 193 4.15 -5.82 7.06
N GLU A 194 2.86 -5.49 7.08
CA GLU A 194 2.31 -4.52 8.04
C GLU A 194 2.38 -5.09 9.48
N ILE A 195 2.18 -6.40 9.67
CA ILE A 195 2.40 -7.04 10.98
C ILE A 195 3.86 -6.93 11.44
N VAL A 196 4.82 -7.08 10.52
CA VAL A 196 6.26 -6.90 10.80
C VAL A 196 6.56 -5.43 11.14
N LYS A 197 5.92 -4.48 10.47
CA LYS A 197 6.02 -3.05 10.78
C LYS A 197 5.52 -2.71 12.19
N ASP A 198 4.43 -3.30 12.62
CA ASP A 198 3.93 -3.10 13.98
C ASP A 198 4.96 -3.59 15.02
N ILE A 199 5.77 -4.62 14.70
CA ILE A 199 6.87 -5.06 15.57
C ILE A 199 8.02 -4.03 15.58
N GLU A 200 8.31 -3.40 14.44
CA GLU A 200 9.31 -2.33 14.29
C GLU A 200 8.91 -1.10 15.13
N ASP A 201 7.62 -0.71 15.06
CA ASP A 201 7.12 0.58 15.50
C ASP A 201 6.50 0.58 16.91
N ILE A 202 6.61 -0.53 17.68
CA ILE A 202 5.98 -0.72 19.00
C ILE A 202 6.15 0.47 19.95
N GLU A 203 7.31 1.10 20.00
CA GLU A 203 7.58 2.21 20.92
C GLU A 203 6.81 3.47 20.52
N GLY A 204 6.78 3.76 19.21
CA GLY A 204 5.97 4.84 18.65
C GLY A 204 4.48 4.60 18.84
N ASP A 205 4.02 3.41 18.49
CA ASP A 205 2.61 3.01 18.60
C ASP A 205 2.09 3.09 20.04
N LYS A 206 2.93 2.72 21.03
CA LYS A 206 2.59 2.88 22.46
C LYS A 206 2.46 4.34 22.87
N ALA A 207 3.37 5.20 22.41
CA ALA A 207 3.34 6.61 22.69
C ALA A 207 2.08 7.28 22.10
N ASP A 208 1.63 6.81 20.94
CA ASP A 208 0.43 7.28 20.25
C ASP A 208 -0.87 6.64 20.79
N GLY A 209 -0.77 5.72 21.79
CA GLY A 209 -1.93 5.03 22.37
C GLY A 209 -2.56 4.00 21.44
N ALA A 210 -1.87 3.58 20.38
CA ALA A 210 -2.34 2.56 19.46
C ALA A 210 -2.39 1.17 20.13
N ARG A 211 -3.29 0.31 19.67
CA ARG A 211 -3.52 -1.04 20.19
C ARG A 211 -3.15 -2.08 19.13
N THR A 212 -1.88 -2.07 18.70
CA THR A 212 -1.38 -3.03 17.70
C THR A 212 -1.16 -4.43 18.30
N LEU A 213 -1.11 -5.46 17.45
CA LEU A 213 -0.94 -6.85 17.89
C LEU A 213 0.28 -7.03 18.81
N PRO A 214 1.49 -6.53 18.47
CA PRO A 214 2.67 -6.73 19.32
C PRO A 214 2.53 -6.07 20.70
N ILE A 215 1.75 -4.99 20.82
CA ILE A 215 1.47 -4.33 22.09
C ILE A 215 0.59 -5.20 22.98
N LEU A 216 -0.43 -5.86 22.39
CA LEU A 216 -1.43 -6.62 23.15
C LEU A 216 -0.95 -8.02 23.53
N ILE A 217 -0.28 -8.74 22.62
CA ILE A 217 0.01 -10.18 22.80
C ILE A 217 1.51 -10.49 22.72
N GLY A 218 2.37 -9.45 22.76
CA GLY A 218 3.84 -9.58 22.65
C GLY A 218 4.30 -9.82 21.22
N LYS A 219 5.61 -9.65 20.96
CA LYS A 219 6.21 -9.66 19.62
C LYS A 219 6.21 -11.04 18.95
N LYS A 220 6.32 -12.13 19.72
CA LYS A 220 6.52 -13.48 19.19
C LYS A 220 5.32 -14.02 18.41
N LYS A 221 4.09 -13.83 18.92
CA LYS A 221 2.87 -14.32 18.25
C LYS A 221 2.63 -13.61 16.90
N PRO A 222 2.71 -12.26 16.78
CA PRO A 222 2.66 -11.58 15.48
C PRO A 222 3.76 -12.02 14.51
N ALA A 223 4.99 -12.27 15.00
CA ALA A 223 6.07 -12.79 14.15
C ALA A 223 5.76 -14.18 13.58
N ILE A 224 5.13 -15.08 14.39
CA ILE A 224 4.65 -16.39 13.91
C ILE A 224 3.55 -16.21 12.86
N LEU A 225 2.60 -15.29 13.07
CA LEU A 225 1.54 -15.04 12.10
C LEU A 225 2.11 -14.52 10.77
N ALA A 226 3.02 -13.54 10.83
CA ALA A 226 3.71 -13.03 9.62
C ALA A 226 4.48 -14.15 8.91
N PHE A 227 5.20 -15.01 9.65
CA PHE A 227 5.90 -16.18 9.10
C PHE A 227 4.92 -17.09 8.34
N ILE A 228 3.78 -17.47 8.96
CA ILE A 228 2.79 -18.34 8.33
C ILE A 228 2.25 -17.73 7.04
N LEU A 229 1.88 -16.43 7.06
CA LEU A 229 1.37 -15.74 5.88
C LEU A 229 2.39 -15.73 4.73
N ILE A 230 3.66 -15.43 5.01
CA ILE A 230 4.73 -15.42 4.02
C ILE A 230 4.94 -16.83 3.44
N ILE A 231 4.97 -17.88 4.28
CA ILE A 231 5.19 -19.25 3.80
C ILE A 231 4.02 -19.74 2.95
N VAL A 232 2.77 -19.43 3.36
CA VAL A 232 1.57 -19.78 2.57
C VAL A 232 1.60 -19.07 1.22
N ASP A 233 1.91 -17.78 1.19
CA ASP A 233 2.04 -17.02 -0.04
C ASP A 233 3.08 -17.62 -0.98
N CYS A 234 4.29 -17.89 -0.47
CA CYS A 234 5.37 -18.52 -1.24
C CYS A 234 4.98 -19.92 -1.76
N ALA A 235 4.26 -20.72 -0.97
CA ALA A 235 3.84 -22.07 -1.36
C ALA A 235 2.79 -22.06 -2.48
N LEU A 236 1.98 -21.00 -2.58
CA LEU A 236 0.96 -20.84 -3.61
C LEU A 236 1.51 -20.25 -4.92
N CYS A 237 2.62 -19.50 -4.87
CA CYS A 237 3.22 -18.87 -6.07
C CYS A 237 3.43 -19.85 -7.26
N PRO A 238 3.96 -21.09 -7.09
CA PRO A 238 4.16 -21.99 -8.22
C PRO A 238 2.88 -22.40 -8.95
N LEU A 239 1.71 -22.27 -8.32
CA LEU A 239 0.43 -22.63 -8.92
C LEU A 239 0.12 -21.78 -10.16
N LEU A 240 0.55 -20.52 -10.21
CA LEU A 240 0.35 -19.66 -11.37
C LEU A 240 1.10 -20.19 -12.63
N TYR A 241 2.23 -20.83 -12.44
CA TYR A 241 2.92 -21.54 -13.51
C TYR A 241 2.24 -22.89 -13.83
N TYR A 242 1.88 -23.66 -12.81
CA TYR A 242 1.25 -24.96 -12.97
C TYR A 242 -0.07 -24.90 -13.74
N TYR A 243 -0.87 -23.87 -13.50
CA TYR A 243 -2.12 -23.61 -14.23
C TYR A 243 -1.91 -22.85 -15.55
N HIS A 244 -0.67 -22.71 -16.02
CA HIS A 244 -0.33 -22.05 -17.30
C HIS A 244 -0.79 -20.59 -17.38
N ILE A 245 -0.94 -19.91 -16.22
CA ILE A 245 -1.26 -18.47 -16.17
C ILE A 245 -0.04 -17.65 -16.60
N PHE A 246 1.14 -18.08 -16.14
CA PHE A 246 2.42 -17.45 -16.48
C PHE A 246 3.42 -18.45 -17.05
N SER A 247 4.36 -17.94 -17.86
CA SER A 247 5.42 -18.72 -18.51
C SER A 247 6.51 -19.18 -17.53
N PHE A 248 7.45 -19.99 -18.01
CA PHE A 248 8.60 -20.45 -17.23
C PHE A 248 9.49 -19.31 -16.71
N TYR A 249 9.53 -18.15 -17.39
CA TYR A 249 10.26 -16.97 -16.93
C TYR A 249 9.71 -16.44 -15.60
N TYR A 250 8.39 -16.50 -15.39
CA TYR A 250 7.78 -16.22 -14.10
C TYR A 250 8.40 -17.10 -13.00
N LEU A 251 8.46 -18.43 -13.22
CA LEU A 251 8.91 -19.37 -12.21
C LEU A 251 10.36 -19.09 -11.78
N ILE A 252 11.24 -18.76 -12.72
CA ILE A 252 12.64 -18.41 -12.41
C ILE A 252 12.70 -17.17 -11.51
N ILE A 253 12.02 -16.09 -11.90
CA ILE A 253 12.13 -14.80 -11.19
C ILE A 253 11.41 -14.85 -9.85
N ILE A 254 10.22 -15.47 -9.79
CA ILE A 254 9.48 -15.58 -8.54
C ILE A 254 10.21 -16.45 -7.50
N THR A 255 11.01 -17.42 -7.93
CA THR A 255 11.85 -18.21 -7.04
C THR A 255 12.88 -17.32 -6.31
N ILE A 256 13.44 -16.32 -6.97
CA ILE A 256 14.36 -15.35 -6.34
C ILE A 256 13.61 -14.55 -5.25
N ALA A 257 12.41 -14.08 -5.57
CA ALA A 257 11.56 -13.39 -4.58
C ALA A 257 11.21 -14.30 -3.40
N ALA A 258 10.83 -15.57 -3.67
CA ALA A 258 10.47 -16.55 -2.66
C ALA A 258 11.64 -16.86 -1.70
N ILE A 259 12.87 -16.98 -2.22
CA ILE A 259 14.06 -17.15 -1.37
C ILE A 259 14.22 -15.97 -0.42
N LEU A 260 14.05 -14.74 -0.91
CA LEU A 260 14.14 -13.53 -0.07
C LEU A 260 13.00 -13.46 0.96
N PHE A 261 11.78 -13.86 0.57
CA PHE A 261 10.62 -13.93 1.46
C PHE A 261 10.81 -14.98 2.56
N ILE A 262 11.25 -16.20 2.22
CA ILE A 262 11.50 -17.28 3.18
C ILE A 262 12.64 -16.88 4.14
N TYR A 263 13.71 -16.28 3.63
CA TYR A 263 14.80 -15.74 4.46
C TYR A 263 14.26 -14.70 5.45
N SER A 264 13.41 -13.76 4.98
CA SER A 264 12.78 -12.74 5.79
C SER A 264 11.87 -13.33 6.88
N ALA A 265 11.09 -14.36 6.51
CA ALA A 265 10.21 -15.07 7.44
C ALA A 265 10.99 -15.78 8.55
N ILE A 266 12.09 -16.44 8.22
CA ILE A 266 12.98 -17.10 9.20
C ILE A 266 13.64 -16.05 10.12
N LEU A 267 14.07 -14.91 9.55
CA LEU A 267 14.75 -13.87 10.30
C LEU A 267 13.83 -13.26 11.37
N ILE A 268 12.58 -12.89 11.01
CA ILE A 268 11.63 -12.33 11.98
C ILE A 268 11.18 -13.36 13.02
N LEU A 269 11.13 -14.64 12.66
CA LEU A 269 10.78 -15.71 13.61
C LEU A 269 11.88 -15.90 14.67
N ARG A 270 13.15 -15.74 14.28
CA ARG A 270 14.31 -15.89 15.18
C ARG A 270 14.51 -14.69 16.08
N ASN A 271 14.35 -13.49 15.56
CA ASN A 271 14.60 -12.26 16.31
C ASN A 271 13.55 -11.18 16.00
N GLN A 272 12.94 -10.60 17.04
CA GLN A 272 11.87 -9.60 16.97
C GLN A 272 12.31 -8.23 17.50
N ASP A 273 13.63 -7.91 17.46
CA ASP A 273 14.08 -6.55 17.75
C ASP A 273 13.72 -5.57 16.63
N ARG A 274 13.79 -4.28 16.94
CA ARG A 274 13.44 -3.21 16.01
C ARG A 274 14.30 -3.23 14.75
N GLU A 275 15.60 -3.49 14.88
CA GLU A 275 16.54 -3.50 13.75
C GLU A 275 16.23 -4.65 12.79
N THR A 276 15.98 -5.85 13.34
CA THR A 276 15.58 -7.03 12.55
C THR A 276 14.25 -6.80 11.84
N ALA A 277 13.24 -6.28 12.54
CA ALA A 277 11.93 -5.99 11.95
C ALA A 277 12.04 -4.96 10.80
N SER A 278 12.85 -3.91 10.97
CA SER A 278 13.14 -2.93 9.93
C SER A 278 13.80 -3.55 8.69
N LYS A 279 14.81 -4.42 8.88
CA LYS A 279 15.47 -5.15 7.78
C LYS A 279 14.48 -6.05 7.05
N VAL A 280 13.66 -6.80 7.78
CA VAL A 280 12.65 -7.70 7.21
C VAL A 280 11.60 -6.92 6.42
N SER A 281 11.08 -5.83 6.96
CA SER A 281 10.13 -4.95 6.25
C SER A 281 10.70 -4.45 4.90
N LYS A 282 12.00 -4.10 4.86
CA LYS A 282 12.70 -3.71 3.62
C LYS A 282 12.86 -4.87 2.65
N TYR A 283 13.25 -6.05 3.13
CA TYR A 283 13.42 -7.23 2.28
C TYR A 283 12.09 -7.70 1.68
N LEU A 284 11.00 -7.67 2.45
CA LEU A 284 9.66 -7.96 1.94
C LEU A 284 9.28 -6.98 0.82
N LYS A 285 9.57 -5.68 0.98
CA LYS A 285 9.32 -4.68 -0.06
C LYS A 285 10.13 -4.96 -1.34
N ILE A 286 11.42 -5.31 -1.20
CA ILE A 286 12.27 -5.68 -2.34
C ILE A 286 11.74 -6.95 -3.01
N GLY A 287 11.37 -7.97 -2.23
CA GLY A 287 10.79 -9.20 -2.74
C GLY A 287 9.50 -8.96 -3.55
N MET A 288 8.61 -8.06 -3.07
CA MET A 288 7.40 -7.67 -3.81
C MET A 288 7.74 -6.98 -5.15
N LEU A 289 8.78 -6.14 -5.19
CA LEU A 289 9.23 -5.55 -6.46
C LEU A 289 9.75 -6.60 -7.44
N ILE A 290 10.51 -7.60 -6.95
CA ILE A 290 10.98 -8.74 -7.77
C ILE A 290 9.77 -9.57 -8.26
N ALA A 291 8.76 -9.79 -7.40
CA ALA A 291 7.54 -10.47 -7.79
C ALA A 291 6.78 -9.71 -8.90
N PHE A 292 6.71 -8.38 -8.85
CA PHE A 292 6.12 -7.59 -9.93
C PHE A 292 6.87 -7.76 -11.26
N VAL A 293 8.19 -7.78 -11.20
CA VAL A 293 9.01 -8.08 -12.39
C VAL A 293 8.72 -9.50 -12.91
N SER A 294 8.53 -10.49 -12.02
CA SER A 294 8.20 -11.86 -12.43
C SER A 294 6.86 -11.96 -13.17
N PHE A 295 5.84 -11.20 -12.75
CA PHE A 295 4.54 -11.16 -13.42
C PHE A 295 4.64 -10.58 -14.84
N ILE A 296 5.44 -9.51 -15.02
CA ILE A 296 5.67 -8.91 -16.34
C ILE A 296 6.36 -9.91 -17.27
N PHE A 297 7.48 -10.48 -16.85
CA PHE A 297 8.22 -11.45 -17.70
C PHE A 297 7.46 -12.76 -17.87
N GLY A 298 6.63 -13.13 -16.90
CA GLY A 298 5.78 -14.31 -16.97
C GLY A 298 4.64 -14.19 -17.97
N SER A 299 4.22 -12.97 -18.30
CA SER A 299 3.15 -12.68 -19.28
C SER A 299 3.66 -12.59 -20.72
N LEU A 300 4.98 -12.62 -20.93
CA LEU A 300 5.61 -12.66 -22.26
C LEU A 300 5.60 -14.08 -22.83
#